data_4f955eebd5721787bd2cee33f3f5133b
#
_entry.id   4f955eebd5721787bd2cee33f3f5133b
#
_cell.length_a   1.000
_cell.length_b   1.000
_cell.length_c   1.000
_cell.angle_alpha   90.00
_cell.angle_beta   90.00
_cell.angle_gamma   90.00
#
_symmetry.space_group_name_H-M   'P 1'
#
loop_
_entity.id
_entity.type
_entity.pdbx_description
1 polymer ?
#
loop_
_entity_poly.entity_id
_entity_poly.type
_entity_poly.pdbx_seq_one_letter_code
_entity_poly.pdbx_strand_id
1 'polypeptide(L)'
;LCTDNNNAQTYLGKMVAINNDRKATVEEWMGKIRAAIDTQEKLSAPLVAFAKKMPEGIVGLVAGKLANQYHVPTIVLVETEDGIAKGSGRSYGDFDMKAMLDTLSDLLITYGGHVGAAGLSLMPDKVSDFRKRARDYCTGIEQAGEYIRYDIVLQPQDFGAAVQTLKKYQPFGQGVPKPVCMVRGFQALGMLEMGTNKTHIKLSGRNGNVVAFNMAEAFRSMGSPEVIDA
;
A
#
# COMPACT_ATOMS: atom_id res chain seq x y z
N LEU A 1 -23.72 3.48 -20.52
CA LEU A 1 -22.62 4.07 -21.32
C LEU A 1 -23.07 5.44 -21.79
N CYS A 2 -22.26 6.47 -21.50
CA CYS A 2 -22.58 7.85 -21.89
C CYS A 2 -22.25 8.02 -23.37
N THR A 3 -23.27 8.22 -24.20
CA THR A 3 -23.14 8.40 -25.65
C THR A 3 -22.99 9.86 -26.08
N ASP A 4 -23.17 10.81 -25.13
CA ASP A 4 -23.05 12.24 -25.35
C ASP A 4 -21.72 12.76 -24.75
N ASN A 5 -20.89 13.35 -25.61
CA ASN A 5 -19.58 13.89 -25.23
C ASN A 5 -19.66 14.99 -24.16
N ASN A 6 -20.67 15.84 -24.18
CA ASN A 6 -20.82 16.92 -23.19
C ASN A 6 -21.13 16.35 -21.79
N ASN A 7 -22.00 15.35 -21.74
CA ASN A 7 -22.31 14.65 -20.49
C ASN A 7 -21.10 13.86 -19.98
N ALA A 8 -20.34 13.20 -20.88
CA ALA A 8 -19.12 12.50 -20.51
C ALA A 8 -18.08 13.43 -19.90
N GLN A 9 -17.85 14.61 -20.47
CA GLN A 9 -16.91 15.61 -19.92
C GLN A 9 -17.39 16.15 -18.57
N THR A 10 -18.68 16.39 -18.40
CA THR A 10 -19.26 16.83 -17.12
C THR A 10 -19.05 15.80 -16.03
N TYR A 11 -19.33 14.52 -16.31
CA TYR A 11 -19.11 13.43 -15.35
C TYR A 11 -17.63 13.23 -15.05
N LEU A 12 -16.76 13.31 -16.05
CA LEU A 12 -15.32 13.25 -15.87
C LEU A 12 -14.83 14.36 -14.91
N GLY A 13 -15.26 15.59 -15.12
CA GLY A 13 -14.94 16.72 -14.24
C GLY A 13 -15.35 16.46 -12.78
N LYS A 14 -16.59 15.98 -12.57
CA LYS A 14 -17.07 15.61 -11.23
C LYS A 14 -16.25 14.47 -10.60
N MET A 15 -15.94 13.44 -11.37
CA MET A 15 -15.13 12.31 -10.88
C MET A 15 -13.71 12.75 -10.50
N VAL A 16 -13.09 13.62 -11.29
CA VAL A 16 -11.76 14.19 -11.00
C VAL A 16 -11.80 15.01 -9.72
N ALA A 17 -12.81 15.89 -9.56
CA ALA A 17 -12.98 16.68 -8.34
C ALA A 17 -13.13 15.78 -7.09
N ILE A 18 -14.06 14.83 -7.10
CA ILE A 18 -14.29 13.89 -6.00
C ILE A 18 -13.00 13.07 -5.68
N ASN A 19 -12.27 12.66 -6.72
CA ASN A 19 -11.02 11.92 -6.50
C ASN A 19 -9.92 12.80 -5.88
N ASN A 20 -9.86 14.09 -6.24
CA ASN A 20 -8.91 15.02 -5.65
C ASN A 20 -9.26 15.32 -4.18
N ASP A 21 -10.55 15.52 -3.87
CA ASP A 21 -11.02 15.71 -2.51
C ASP A 21 -10.74 14.49 -1.64
N ARG A 22 -10.99 13.29 -2.18
CA ARG A 22 -10.64 12.04 -1.51
C ARG A 22 -9.13 11.94 -1.21
N LYS A 23 -8.27 12.29 -2.19
CA LYS A 23 -6.81 12.29 -1.99
C LYS A 23 -6.39 13.27 -0.90
N ALA A 24 -6.93 14.49 -0.93
CA ALA A 24 -6.64 15.52 0.08
C ALA A 24 -7.06 15.06 1.48
N THR A 25 -8.27 14.50 1.61
CA THR A 25 -8.77 13.95 2.88
C THR A 25 -7.89 12.80 3.39
N VAL A 26 -7.46 11.90 2.52
CA VAL A 26 -6.55 10.80 2.90
C VAL A 26 -5.22 11.36 3.42
N GLU A 27 -4.61 12.34 2.74
CA GLU A 27 -3.33 12.92 3.19
C GLU A 27 -3.48 13.69 4.52
N GLU A 28 -4.59 14.40 4.72
CA GLU A 28 -4.91 15.06 5.98
C GLU A 28 -4.93 14.04 7.14
N TRP A 29 -5.66 12.93 6.97
CA TRP A 29 -5.77 11.90 8.01
C TRP A 29 -4.47 11.13 8.21
N MET A 30 -3.71 10.89 7.14
CA MET A 30 -2.36 10.35 7.25
C MET A 30 -1.48 11.26 8.12
N GLY A 31 -1.53 12.57 7.92
CA GLY A 31 -0.79 13.54 8.74
C GLY A 31 -1.17 13.49 10.23
N LYS A 32 -2.48 13.45 10.53
CA LYS A 32 -2.98 13.36 11.90
C LYS A 32 -2.54 12.08 12.60
N ILE A 33 -2.61 10.94 11.91
CA ILE A 33 -2.24 9.63 12.49
C ILE A 33 -0.72 9.55 12.65
N ARG A 34 0.08 10.04 11.68
CA ARG A 34 1.55 10.10 11.82
C ARG A 34 1.94 10.90 13.05
N ALA A 35 1.40 12.10 13.23
CA ALA A 35 1.70 12.93 14.39
C ALA A 35 1.39 12.21 15.71
N ALA A 36 0.32 11.39 15.77
CA ALA A 36 0.01 10.59 16.94
C ALA A 36 0.95 9.38 17.12
N ILE A 37 1.48 8.82 16.04
CA ILE A 37 2.46 7.72 16.08
C ILE A 37 3.83 8.25 16.53
N ASP A 38 4.27 9.38 16.01
CA ASP A 38 5.58 9.96 16.27
C ASP A 38 5.77 10.38 17.74
N THR A 39 4.66 10.50 18.49
CA THR A 39 4.72 10.69 19.96
C THR A 39 4.98 9.40 20.76
N GLN A 40 5.01 8.23 20.10
CA GLN A 40 5.23 6.94 20.75
C GLN A 40 6.72 6.56 20.63
N GLU A 41 7.33 6.17 21.76
CA GLU A 41 8.74 5.75 21.79
C GLU A 41 9.03 4.51 20.92
N LYS A 42 8.02 3.66 20.69
CA LYS A 42 8.16 2.44 19.88
C LYS A 42 6.88 2.13 19.14
N LEU A 43 6.99 1.97 17.85
CA LEU A 43 5.90 1.44 17.01
C LEU A 43 5.74 -0.05 17.34
N SER A 44 4.51 -0.45 17.71
CA SER A 44 4.18 -1.86 17.96
C SER A 44 3.30 -2.43 16.86
N ALA A 45 3.60 -3.65 16.44
CA ALA A 45 2.73 -4.41 15.53
C ALA A 45 1.63 -5.15 16.33
N PRO A 46 0.39 -5.21 15.80
CA PRO A 46 -0.07 -4.40 14.68
C PRO A 46 -0.26 -2.94 15.09
N LEU A 47 -0.16 -2.02 14.12
CA LEU A 47 -0.56 -0.64 14.33
C LEU A 47 -2.10 -0.57 14.37
N VAL A 48 -2.67 -0.13 15.49
CA VAL A 48 -4.12 0.05 15.65
C VAL A 48 -4.43 1.51 15.92
N ALA A 49 -4.95 2.21 14.93
CA ALA A 49 -5.38 3.60 15.04
C ALA A 49 -6.92 3.68 15.22
N PHE A 50 -7.38 4.59 16.07
CA PHE A 50 -8.80 4.87 16.25
C PHE A 50 -9.05 6.35 16.13
N ALA A 51 -9.93 6.74 15.19
CA ALA A 51 -10.27 8.12 14.87
C ALA A 51 -11.78 8.35 15.02
N LYS A 52 -12.18 9.46 15.68
CA LYS A 52 -13.61 9.72 15.96
C LYS A 52 -14.40 10.33 14.79
N LYS A 53 -13.73 10.98 13.84
CA LYS A 53 -14.44 11.77 12.80
C LYS A 53 -13.88 11.55 11.39
N MET A 54 -13.15 10.47 11.17
CA MET A 54 -12.63 10.16 9.85
C MET A 54 -13.78 9.59 8.98
N PRO A 55 -13.88 9.99 7.70
CA PRO A 55 -14.86 9.41 6.80
C PRO A 55 -14.63 7.91 6.60
N GLU A 56 -15.69 7.09 6.75
CA GLU A 56 -15.61 5.62 6.61
C GLU A 56 -15.01 5.18 5.26
N GLY A 57 -15.35 5.88 4.17
CA GLY A 57 -14.93 5.54 2.82
C GLY A 57 -13.43 5.59 2.54
N ILE A 58 -12.63 6.20 3.44
CA ILE A 58 -11.17 6.27 3.29
C ILE A 58 -10.40 5.37 4.26
N VAL A 59 -11.06 4.74 5.22
CA VAL A 59 -10.44 3.95 6.29
C VAL A 59 -9.48 2.89 5.72
N GLY A 60 -9.93 2.12 4.73
CA GLY A 60 -9.11 1.10 4.09
C GLY A 60 -7.93 1.65 3.29
N LEU A 61 -8.06 2.86 2.72
CA LEU A 61 -6.97 3.52 2.00
C LEU A 61 -5.89 4.00 2.98
N VAL A 62 -6.31 4.59 4.09
CA VAL A 62 -5.39 5.03 5.15
C VAL A 62 -4.69 3.84 5.78
N ALA A 63 -5.41 2.75 6.10
CA ALA A 63 -4.81 1.53 6.62
C ALA A 63 -3.74 0.96 5.68
N GLY A 64 -4.02 0.89 4.38
CA GLY A 64 -3.06 0.39 3.39
C GLY A 64 -1.82 1.29 3.25
N LYS A 65 -2.00 2.60 3.25
CA LYS A 65 -0.86 3.54 3.20
C LYS A 65 0.02 3.44 4.45
N LEU A 66 -0.60 3.34 5.64
CA LEU A 66 0.14 3.17 6.89
C LEU A 66 0.87 1.82 6.95
N ALA A 67 0.22 0.73 6.54
CA ALA A 67 0.86 -0.59 6.50
C ALA A 67 2.12 -0.58 5.63
N ASN A 68 2.04 0.02 4.44
CA ASN A 68 3.18 0.14 3.53
C ASN A 68 4.26 1.12 4.03
N GLN A 69 3.86 2.20 4.73
CA GLN A 69 4.82 3.19 5.22
C GLN A 69 5.63 2.70 6.42
N TYR A 70 4.95 2.01 7.34
CA TYR A 70 5.56 1.55 8.59
C TYR A 70 5.99 0.09 8.57
N HIS A 71 5.72 -0.62 7.45
CA HIS A 71 6.07 -2.03 7.25
C HIS A 71 5.51 -2.95 8.36
N VAL A 72 4.30 -2.64 8.81
CA VAL A 72 3.58 -3.42 9.84
C VAL A 72 2.12 -3.63 9.49
N PRO A 73 1.51 -4.75 9.89
CA PRO A 73 0.06 -4.93 9.81
C PRO A 73 -0.64 -3.76 10.50
N THR A 74 -1.63 -3.19 9.83
CA THR A 74 -2.29 -1.97 10.30
C THR A 74 -3.80 -2.11 10.30
N ILE A 75 -4.43 -1.69 11.38
CA ILE A 75 -5.88 -1.59 11.53
C ILE A 75 -6.22 -0.12 11.81
N VAL A 76 -7.13 0.42 11.03
CA VAL A 76 -7.69 1.75 11.26
C VAL A 76 -9.17 1.59 11.56
N LEU A 77 -9.59 2.19 12.66
CA LEU A 77 -10.96 2.19 13.16
C LEU A 77 -11.51 3.61 13.16
N VAL A 78 -12.80 3.75 12.90
CA VAL A 78 -13.54 5.01 13.00
C VAL A 78 -14.82 4.82 13.80
N GLU A 79 -15.17 5.78 14.63
CA GLU A 79 -16.46 5.80 15.33
C GLU A 79 -17.55 6.28 14.35
N THR A 80 -18.55 5.45 14.14
CA THR A 80 -19.72 5.76 13.30
C THR A 80 -20.76 6.56 14.09
N GLU A 81 -21.75 7.12 13.40
CA GLU A 81 -22.88 7.84 14.04
C GLU A 81 -23.70 6.93 14.96
N ASP A 82 -23.75 5.64 14.69
CA ASP A 82 -24.41 4.63 15.52
C ASP A 82 -23.61 4.25 16.78
N GLY A 83 -22.49 4.89 17.05
CA GLY A 83 -21.64 4.62 18.20
C GLY A 83 -20.87 3.29 18.12
N ILE A 84 -20.62 2.78 16.91
CA ILE A 84 -19.86 1.56 16.68
C ILE A 84 -18.49 1.94 16.10
N ALA A 85 -17.43 1.27 16.53
CA ALA A 85 -16.12 1.38 15.92
C ALA A 85 -16.07 0.42 14.71
N LYS A 86 -16.08 0.96 13.48
CA LYS A 86 -15.88 0.21 12.24
C LYS A 86 -14.49 0.45 11.69
N GLY A 87 -13.90 -0.54 11.03
CA GLY A 87 -12.56 -0.39 10.52
C GLY A 87 -12.16 -1.32 9.41
N SER A 88 -10.95 -1.11 8.98
CA SER A 88 -10.28 -1.91 7.96
C SER A 88 -8.88 -2.27 8.41
N GLY A 89 -8.56 -3.56 8.32
CA GLY A 89 -7.22 -4.09 8.49
C GLY A 89 -6.53 -4.25 7.13
N ARG A 90 -5.24 -4.03 7.11
CA ARG A 90 -4.34 -4.32 5.99
C ARG A 90 -3.12 -5.04 6.51
N SER A 91 -2.79 -6.12 5.86
CA SER A 91 -1.61 -6.90 6.14
C SER A 91 -0.35 -6.21 5.62
N TYR A 92 0.79 -6.64 6.12
CA TYR A 92 2.10 -6.37 5.55
C TYR A 92 2.93 -7.67 5.56
N GLY A 93 3.67 -7.91 4.47
CA GLY A 93 4.37 -9.18 4.28
C GLY A 93 3.42 -10.39 4.27
N ASP A 94 3.81 -11.46 4.92
CA ASP A 94 3.05 -12.71 5.00
C ASP A 94 2.09 -12.77 6.23
N PHE A 95 1.83 -11.64 6.89
CA PHE A 95 0.96 -11.60 8.05
C PHE A 95 -0.49 -11.95 7.67
N ASP A 96 -1.09 -12.90 8.38
CA ASP A 96 -2.50 -13.28 8.17
C ASP A 96 -3.44 -12.43 9.03
N MET A 97 -4.01 -11.39 8.42
CA MET A 97 -4.97 -10.49 9.07
C MET A 97 -6.24 -11.23 9.50
N LYS A 98 -6.71 -12.18 8.69
CA LYS A 98 -7.92 -12.95 9.00
C LYS A 98 -7.72 -13.87 10.18
N ALA A 99 -6.60 -14.62 10.21
CA ALA A 99 -6.29 -15.50 11.32
C ALA A 99 -6.17 -14.76 12.66
N MET A 100 -5.54 -13.56 12.65
CA MET A 100 -5.52 -12.72 13.86
C MET A 100 -6.93 -12.36 14.31
N LEU A 101 -7.81 -11.89 13.41
CA LEU A 101 -9.18 -11.51 13.80
C LEU A 101 -9.99 -12.69 14.28
N ASP A 102 -9.75 -13.91 13.78
CA ASP A 102 -10.40 -15.13 14.26
C ASP A 102 -10.11 -15.39 15.74
N THR A 103 -8.89 -15.10 16.20
CA THR A 103 -8.54 -15.24 17.63
C THR A 103 -9.11 -14.14 18.52
N LEU A 104 -9.62 -13.06 17.96
CA LEU A 104 -10.20 -11.90 18.65
C LEU A 104 -11.71 -11.79 18.46
N SER A 105 -12.33 -12.83 17.91
CA SER A 105 -13.76 -12.84 17.51
C SER A 105 -14.73 -12.48 18.62
N ASP A 106 -14.40 -12.81 19.86
CA ASP A 106 -15.20 -12.48 21.05
C ASP A 106 -15.27 -10.98 21.37
N LEU A 107 -14.38 -10.15 20.82
CA LEU A 107 -14.38 -8.69 20.95
C LEU A 107 -15.14 -8.01 19.80
N LEU A 108 -15.42 -8.75 18.71
CA LEU A 108 -15.92 -8.19 17.47
C LEU A 108 -17.43 -8.39 17.32
N ILE A 109 -18.11 -7.36 16.81
CA ILE A 109 -19.52 -7.45 16.40
C ILE A 109 -19.60 -8.17 15.06
N THR A 110 -18.82 -7.72 14.09
CA THR A 110 -18.67 -8.37 12.79
C THR A 110 -17.22 -8.27 12.30
N TYR A 111 -16.79 -9.26 11.56
CA TYR A 111 -15.52 -9.21 10.86
C TYR A 111 -15.51 -10.15 9.66
N GLY A 112 -14.66 -9.88 8.70
CA GLY A 112 -14.50 -10.73 7.52
C GLY A 112 -13.41 -10.21 6.59
N GLY A 113 -12.92 -11.09 5.73
CA GLY A 113 -11.85 -10.74 4.80
C GLY A 113 -11.00 -11.94 4.43
N HIS A 114 -9.77 -11.67 4.07
CA HIS A 114 -8.77 -12.65 3.68
C HIS A 114 -7.39 -12.29 4.30
N VAL A 115 -6.36 -13.08 4.01
CA VAL A 115 -4.99 -12.89 4.55
C VAL A 115 -4.52 -11.43 4.47
N GLY A 116 -4.68 -10.79 3.30
CA GLY A 116 -4.15 -9.45 3.05
C GLY A 116 -5.00 -8.28 3.55
N ALA A 117 -6.31 -8.48 3.76
CA ALA A 117 -7.21 -7.40 4.15
C ALA A 117 -8.47 -7.92 4.81
N ALA A 118 -8.96 -7.17 5.79
CA ALA A 118 -10.20 -7.48 6.48
C ALA A 118 -10.97 -6.23 6.88
N GLY A 119 -12.31 -6.37 6.97
CA GLY A 119 -13.20 -5.41 7.62
C GLY A 119 -13.58 -5.91 9.00
N LEU A 120 -13.83 -5.01 9.94
CA LEU A 120 -14.24 -5.36 11.29
C LEU A 120 -15.09 -4.26 11.92
N SER A 121 -15.89 -4.65 12.90
CA SER A 121 -16.59 -3.72 13.78
C SER A 121 -16.58 -4.22 15.22
N LEU A 122 -16.52 -3.31 16.18
CA LEU A 122 -16.52 -3.60 17.60
C LEU A 122 -17.10 -2.41 18.39
N MET A 123 -17.39 -2.62 19.65
CA MET A 123 -17.81 -1.52 20.53
C MET A 123 -16.60 -0.63 20.86
N PRO A 124 -16.74 0.71 20.91
CA PRO A 124 -15.64 1.64 21.17
C PRO A 124 -14.93 1.38 22.52
N ASP A 125 -15.64 0.93 23.54
CA ASP A 125 -15.06 0.56 24.84
C ASP A 125 -14.15 -0.67 24.76
N LYS A 126 -14.31 -1.53 23.75
CA LYS A 126 -13.48 -2.72 23.50
C LYS A 126 -12.20 -2.42 22.70
N VAL A 127 -12.06 -1.24 22.14
CA VAL A 127 -10.87 -0.89 21.31
C VAL A 127 -9.56 -1.03 22.08
N SER A 128 -9.55 -0.71 23.38
CA SER A 128 -8.36 -0.86 24.21
C SER A 128 -7.95 -2.33 24.38
N ASP A 129 -8.91 -3.20 24.70
CA ASP A 129 -8.69 -4.64 24.86
C ASP A 129 -8.29 -5.28 23.52
N PHE A 130 -8.98 -4.89 22.44
CA PHE A 130 -8.63 -5.32 21.10
C PHE A 130 -7.19 -4.98 20.75
N ARG A 131 -6.76 -3.73 21.00
CA ARG A 131 -5.39 -3.28 20.74
C ARG A 131 -4.36 -4.08 21.53
N LYS A 132 -4.64 -4.35 22.80
CA LYS A 132 -3.76 -5.15 23.66
C LYS A 132 -3.62 -6.58 23.12
N ARG A 133 -4.75 -7.28 22.92
CA ARG A 133 -4.74 -8.68 22.45
C ARG A 133 -4.18 -8.84 21.05
N ALA A 134 -4.41 -7.87 20.16
CA ALA A 134 -3.81 -7.88 18.83
C ALA A 134 -2.28 -7.77 18.90
N ARG A 135 -1.74 -6.97 19.82
CA ARG A 135 -0.29 -6.90 20.09
C ARG A 135 0.24 -8.21 20.67
N ASP A 136 -0.48 -8.78 21.62
CA ASP A 136 -0.10 -10.06 22.24
C ASP A 136 -0.03 -11.17 21.18
N TYR A 137 -0.98 -11.20 20.22
CA TYR A 137 -0.96 -12.11 19.09
C TYR A 137 0.29 -11.93 18.21
N CYS A 138 0.74 -10.69 17.99
CA CYS A 138 1.93 -10.41 17.19
C CYS A 138 3.25 -10.62 17.97
N THR A 139 3.19 -10.84 19.28
CA THR A 139 4.39 -11.09 20.07
C THR A 139 4.97 -12.46 19.70
N GLY A 140 6.22 -12.47 19.23
CA GLY A 140 6.90 -13.70 18.78
C GLY A 140 6.66 -14.07 17.33
N ILE A 141 5.83 -13.32 16.60
CA ILE A 141 5.77 -13.44 15.13
C ILE A 141 6.94 -12.61 14.58
N GLU A 142 7.93 -13.30 13.99
CA GLU A 142 8.97 -12.62 13.22
C GLU A 142 8.30 -11.87 12.07
N GLN A 143 8.49 -10.55 12.04
CA GLN A 143 8.08 -9.78 10.87
C GLN A 143 8.94 -10.27 9.70
N ALA A 144 8.29 -10.82 8.68
CA ALA A 144 9.00 -11.19 7.47
C ALA A 144 9.78 -9.98 6.97
N GLY A 145 11.09 -10.14 6.78
CA GLY A 145 11.93 -9.11 6.21
C GLY A 145 11.37 -8.65 4.87
N GLU A 146 11.67 -7.42 4.50
CA GLU A 146 11.29 -6.92 3.18
C GLU A 146 11.98 -7.77 2.12
N TYR A 147 11.19 -8.53 1.33
CA TYR A 147 11.71 -9.31 0.22
C TYR A 147 10.85 -9.10 -1.02
N ILE A 148 11.51 -9.04 -2.15
CA ILE A 148 10.85 -8.99 -3.45
C ILE A 148 10.91 -10.39 -4.05
N ARG A 149 9.74 -11.00 -4.25
CA ARG A 149 9.64 -12.25 -5.02
C ARG A 149 9.68 -11.93 -6.51
N TYR A 150 10.53 -12.61 -7.23
CA TYR A 150 10.61 -12.52 -8.68
C TYR A 150 10.46 -13.90 -9.33
N ASP A 151 9.90 -13.91 -10.53
CA ASP A 151 9.62 -15.15 -11.26
C ASP A 151 10.82 -15.57 -12.12
N ILE A 152 11.62 -14.59 -12.59
CA ILE A 152 12.75 -14.84 -13.48
C ILE A 152 13.86 -13.80 -13.29
N VAL A 153 15.10 -14.25 -13.48
CA VAL A 153 16.28 -13.37 -13.56
C VAL A 153 16.63 -13.17 -15.03
N LEU A 154 16.78 -11.93 -15.44
CA LEU A 154 17.17 -11.52 -16.80
C LEU A 154 18.55 -10.90 -16.78
N GLN A 155 19.30 -11.12 -17.85
CA GLN A 155 20.49 -10.32 -18.14
C GLN A 155 20.07 -9.03 -18.88
N PRO A 156 20.85 -7.93 -18.78
CA PRO A 156 20.48 -6.66 -19.40
C PRO A 156 20.22 -6.75 -20.91
N GLN A 157 20.93 -7.61 -21.64
CA GLN A 157 20.74 -7.81 -23.08
C GLN A 157 19.38 -8.47 -23.41
N ASP A 158 18.80 -9.25 -22.50
CA ASP A 158 17.54 -9.96 -22.72
C ASP A 158 16.32 -9.10 -22.38
N PHE A 159 16.52 -7.97 -21.69
CA PHE A 159 15.45 -7.11 -21.18
C PHE A 159 14.47 -6.65 -22.27
N GLY A 160 14.99 -6.16 -23.41
CA GLY A 160 14.16 -5.70 -24.52
C GLY A 160 13.30 -6.83 -25.11
N ALA A 161 13.87 -8.01 -25.32
CA ALA A 161 13.17 -9.18 -25.84
C ALA A 161 12.11 -9.68 -24.86
N ALA A 162 12.40 -9.71 -23.56
CA ALA A 162 11.46 -10.09 -22.51
C ALA A 162 10.24 -9.15 -22.48
N VAL A 163 10.47 -7.81 -22.55
CA VAL A 163 9.37 -6.82 -22.60
C VAL A 163 8.47 -7.04 -23.82
N GLN A 164 9.04 -7.29 -25.00
CA GLN A 164 8.25 -7.56 -26.20
C GLN A 164 7.47 -8.87 -26.11
N THR A 165 8.06 -9.88 -25.50
CA THR A 165 7.39 -11.17 -25.25
C THR A 165 6.22 -10.99 -24.30
N LEU A 166 6.41 -10.30 -23.17
CA LEU A 166 5.35 -10.06 -22.19
C LEU A 166 4.17 -9.28 -22.76
N LYS A 167 4.40 -8.35 -23.70
CA LYS A 167 3.30 -7.64 -24.39
C LYS A 167 2.34 -8.56 -25.11
N LYS A 168 2.79 -9.72 -25.59
CA LYS A 168 1.94 -10.69 -26.31
C LYS A 168 0.96 -11.42 -25.39
N TYR A 169 1.25 -11.45 -24.08
CA TYR A 169 0.42 -12.13 -23.08
C TYR A 169 -0.53 -11.20 -22.32
N GLN A 170 -0.58 -9.91 -22.70
CA GLN A 170 -1.54 -8.98 -22.12
C GLN A 170 -2.99 -9.28 -22.60
N PRO A 171 -3.99 -8.97 -21.75
CA PRO A 171 -3.92 -8.24 -20.49
C PRO A 171 -3.56 -9.13 -19.30
N PHE A 172 -2.75 -8.60 -18.39
CA PHE A 172 -2.49 -9.20 -17.08
C PHE A 172 -3.56 -8.75 -16.07
N GLY A 173 -3.85 -9.58 -15.07
CA GLY A 173 -4.83 -9.28 -14.04
C GLY A 173 -5.12 -10.48 -13.15
N GLN A 174 -6.34 -10.54 -12.62
CA GLN A 174 -6.75 -11.65 -11.78
C GLN A 174 -6.72 -12.97 -12.57
N GLY A 175 -6.02 -13.98 -12.02
CA GLY A 175 -5.83 -15.28 -12.66
C GLY A 175 -4.63 -15.34 -13.63
N VAL A 176 -4.14 -14.20 -14.11
CA VAL A 176 -2.93 -14.12 -14.96
C VAL A 176 -2.05 -12.98 -14.43
N PRO A 177 -1.31 -13.20 -13.33
CA PRO A 177 -0.49 -12.15 -12.74
C PRO A 177 0.62 -11.71 -13.69
N LYS A 178 0.96 -10.42 -13.62
CA LYS A 178 2.11 -9.90 -14.37
C LYS A 178 3.40 -10.47 -13.76
N PRO A 179 4.27 -11.10 -14.55
CA PRO A 179 5.54 -11.60 -14.04
C PRO A 179 6.42 -10.49 -13.49
N VAL A 180 7.08 -10.76 -12.38
CA VAL A 180 8.11 -9.91 -11.78
C VAL A 180 9.47 -10.44 -12.23
N CYS A 181 10.24 -9.60 -12.88
CA CYS A 181 11.55 -9.96 -13.39
C CYS A 181 12.63 -9.18 -12.62
N MET A 182 13.70 -9.84 -12.22
CA MET A 182 14.91 -9.20 -11.74
C MET A 182 15.87 -9.03 -12.90
N VAL A 183 16.33 -7.83 -13.19
CA VAL A 183 17.36 -7.55 -14.19
C VAL A 183 18.67 -7.28 -13.46
N ARG A 184 19.63 -8.21 -13.52
CA ARG A 184 20.92 -8.07 -12.84
C ARG A 184 21.90 -7.23 -13.62
N GLY A 185 22.56 -6.30 -12.94
CA GLY A 185 23.63 -5.49 -13.53
C GLY A 185 23.14 -4.53 -14.62
N PHE A 186 21.94 -3.95 -14.46
CA PHE A 186 21.44 -2.93 -15.36
C PHE A 186 22.34 -1.69 -15.29
N GLN A 187 22.96 -1.32 -16.40
CA GLN A 187 23.82 -0.15 -16.51
C GLN A 187 22.99 1.08 -16.88
N ALA A 188 22.90 2.03 -15.95
CA ALA A 188 22.25 3.31 -16.16
C ALA A 188 23.21 4.27 -16.87
N LEU A 189 22.88 4.67 -18.09
CA LEU A 189 23.63 5.64 -18.90
C LEU A 189 23.09 7.06 -18.74
N GLY A 190 21.89 7.20 -18.17
CA GLY A 190 21.28 8.48 -17.88
C GLY A 190 20.14 8.34 -16.90
N MET A 191 19.87 9.41 -16.17
CA MET A 191 18.81 9.49 -15.17
C MET A 191 17.95 10.73 -15.41
N LEU A 192 16.64 10.57 -15.26
CA LEU A 192 15.66 11.66 -15.31
C LEU A 192 14.68 11.52 -14.14
N GLU A 193 14.61 12.57 -13.32
CA GLU A 193 13.55 12.67 -12.31
C GLU A 193 12.23 13.04 -12.94
N MET A 194 11.14 12.40 -12.52
CA MET A 194 9.81 12.51 -13.08
C MET A 194 8.75 12.78 -12.01
N GLY A 195 7.60 13.26 -12.47
CA GLY A 195 6.46 13.63 -11.62
C GLY A 195 6.54 15.05 -11.09
N THR A 196 5.41 15.60 -10.66
CA THR A 196 5.29 16.99 -10.17
C THR A 196 6.25 17.30 -9.02
N ASN A 197 6.47 16.31 -8.14
CA ASN A 197 7.33 16.43 -6.96
C ASN A 197 8.71 15.77 -7.17
N LYS A 198 9.07 15.36 -8.39
CA LYS A 198 10.33 14.67 -8.72
C LYS A 198 10.61 13.44 -7.83
N THR A 199 9.54 12.72 -7.48
CA THR A 199 9.62 11.53 -6.60
C THR A 199 9.92 10.25 -7.36
N HIS A 200 9.78 10.25 -8.69
CA HIS A 200 10.03 9.09 -9.54
C HIS A 200 11.33 9.28 -10.33
N ILE A 201 11.97 8.19 -10.69
CA ILE A 201 13.14 8.23 -11.57
C ILE A 201 12.93 7.34 -12.80
N LYS A 202 13.49 7.80 -13.91
CA LYS A 202 13.69 7.00 -15.12
C LYS A 202 15.18 6.82 -15.33
N LEU A 203 15.62 5.59 -15.39
CA LEU A 203 16.98 5.22 -15.76
C LEU A 203 16.99 4.75 -17.20
N SER A 204 17.87 5.30 -18.01
CA SER A 204 18.02 4.94 -19.41
C SER A 204 19.28 4.08 -19.56
N GLY A 205 19.13 2.89 -20.15
CA GLY A 205 20.22 1.98 -20.46
C GLY A 205 20.26 1.63 -21.94
N ARG A 206 21.30 0.92 -22.38
CA ARG A 206 21.46 0.50 -23.79
C ARG A 206 20.30 -0.38 -24.28
N ASN A 207 19.77 -1.23 -23.42
CA ASN A 207 18.79 -2.26 -23.78
C ASN A 207 17.35 -1.90 -23.35
N GLY A 208 17.12 -0.68 -22.89
CA GLY A 208 15.82 -0.20 -22.47
C GLY A 208 15.86 0.82 -21.33
N ASN A 209 14.69 1.14 -20.82
CA ASN A 209 14.54 2.08 -19.71
C ASN A 209 13.83 1.40 -18.55
N VAL A 210 14.23 1.75 -17.34
CA VAL A 210 13.58 1.37 -16.09
C VAL A 210 12.94 2.61 -15.48
N VAL A 211 11.69 2.50 -15.03
CA VAL A 211 11.01 3.58 -14.29
C VAL A 211 10.75 3.07 -12.88
N ALA A 212 11.32 3.75 -11.89
CA ALA A 212 11.12 3.45 -10.49
C ALA A 212 10.25 4.54 -9.84
N PHE A 213 9.03 4.15 -9.47
CA PHE A 213 8.05 5.06 -8.87
C PHE A 213 8.34 5.25 -7.38
N ASN A 214 8.33 6.51 -6.93
CA ASN A 214 8.60 6.95 -5.55
C ASN A 214 9.98 6.52 -4.99
N MET A 215 10.94 6.26 -5.85
CA MET A 215 12.27 5.80 -5.47
C MET A 215 13.39 6.84 -5.69
N ALA A 216 13.06 8.06 -6.06
CA ALA A 216 14.08 9.08 -6.35
C ALA A 216 14.95 9.38 -5.11
N GLU A 217 14.36 9.47 -3.93
CA GLU A 217 15.08 9.71 -2.67
C GLU A 217 15.94 8.51 -2.28
N ALA A 218 15.38 7.30 -2.33
CA ALA A 218 16.13 6.08 -2.05
C ALA A 218 17.32 5.91 -2.99
N PHE A 219 17.13 6.18 -4.28
CA PHE A 219 18.21 6.12 -5.28
C PHE A 219 19.32 7.13 -5.00
N ARG A 220 18.97 8.37 -4.64
CA ARG A 220 19.95 9.40 -4.23
C ARG A 220 20.71 8.99 -2.96
N SER A 221 20.01 8.43 -1.96
CA SER A 221 20.63 7.99 -0.70
C SER A 221 21.63 6.84 -0.90
N MET A 222 21.45 6.03 -1.94
CA MET A 222 22.41 5.00 -2.37
C MET A 222 23.61 5.57 -3.16
N GLY A 223 23.70 6.89 -3.36
CA GLY A 223 24.77 7.52 -4.13
C GLY A 223 24.56 7.48 -5.63
N SER A 224 23.33 7.28 -6.11
CA SER A 224 22.96 7.23 -7.54
C SER A 224 23.85 6.24 -8.33
N PRO A 225 23.81 4.95 -8.02
CA PRO A 225 24.72 3.98 -8.62
C PRO A 225 24.50 3.86 -10.13
N GLU A 226 25.61 3.70 -10.88
CA GLU A 226 25.56 3.47 -12.33
C GLU A 226 25.12 2.06 -12.70
N VAL A 227 25.33 1.10 -11.81
CA VAL A 227 24.94 -0.31 -12.00
C VAL A 227 24.00 -0.71 -10.88
N ILE A 228 22.85 -1.25 -11.24
CA ILE A 228 21.82 -1.70 -10.30
C ILE A 228 21.28 -3.09 -10.67
N ASP A 229 20.75 -3.78 -9.69
CA ASP A 229 19.82 -4.87 -9.89
C ASP A 229 18.39 -4.30 -9.84
N ALA A 230 17.59 -4.47 -10.90
CA ALA A 230 16.31 -3.80 -11.13
C ALA A 230 15.16 -4.80 -11.34
#